data_2b4cd55faf5b9766cd3ce56c40a9c529
#
_entry.id   2b4cd55faf5b9766cd3ce56c40a9c529
#
_cell.length_a   1.000
_cell.length_b   1.000
_cell.length_c   1.000
_cell.angle_alpha   90.00
_cell.angle_beta   90.00
_cell.angle_gamma   90.00
#
_symmetry.space_group_name_H-M   'P 1'
#
loop_
_entity.id
_entity.type
_entity.pdbx_description
1 polymer ?
#
loop_
_entity_poly.entity_id
_entity_poly.type
_entity_poly.pdbx_seq_one_letter_code
_entity_poly.pdbx_strand_id
1 'polypeptide(L)'
;METYEIFRDLAIIILAAKFMGIVAKKCKAPMVVGEIIAGLIVGPCLFDWVVSSDYIAKMAEIGVILIMFSAGLETNLKELKKSGLNAFLIACAGVFVPFVGGAILYMAFYGWSAWGSEGFFKALFIGSIMTATSVGITVECLREMGYLKGKIGQTILSAAIIDDVIGIIVLTFVIGFKDPSSDTLLVVNNMVVFFAASLVGGYLLYRIMQKVDARYPHSRRIPIIGLGICFAMAYCAEKYFGIADITGAYVAGIILCNIRDAEYIDRKVSINNYMFFGPIFFVGIGLKTNLRELDTSMLWFSVCFVLVAMLTKVIGCGLMSKVCGIKGIDCIKVGVGMMTRGEVALIITQKGLALGIIDSSYFTAVILLIIVSSILVPILLKYLYTKAPDPAEPAALST
;
A
#
# COMPACT_ATOMS: atom_id res chain seq x y z
N MET A 1 16.65 6.35 -23.39
CA MET A 1 16.02 7.62 -22.98
C MET A 1 17.11 8.65 -22.79
N GLU A 2 17.05 9.74 -23.54
CA GLU A 2 18.02 10.84 -23.37
C GLU A 2 17.71 11.61 -22.08
N THR A 3 18.73 12.20 -21.45
CA THR A 3 18.57 12.87 -20.14
C THR A 3 17.52 14.00 -20.17
N TYR A 4 17.42 14.74 -21.26
CA TYR A 4 16.45 15.82 -21.42
C TYR A 4 14.99 15.32 -21.53
N GLU A 5 14.76 14.10 -21.99
CA GLU A 5 13.43 13.48 -22.01
C GLU A 5 12.93 13.22 -20.59
N ILE A 6 13.83 12.80 -19.69
CA ILE A 6 13.49 12.61 -18.27
C ILE A 6 13.00 13.93 -17.66
N PHE A 7 13.65 15.05 -17.97
CA PHE A 7 13.23 16.36 -17.44
C PHE A 7 11.85 16.77 -17.98
N ARG A 8 11.57 16.49 -19.26
CA ARG A 8 10.24 16.70 -19.85
C ARG A 8 9.18 15.89 -19.12
N ASP A 9 9.43 14.60 -18.92
CA ASP A 9 8.49 13.67 -18.33
C ASP A 9 8.21 14.04 -16.87
N LEU A 10 9.24 14.38 -16.09
CA LEU A 10 9.10 14.86 -14.72
C LEU A 10 8.31 16.18 -14.65
N ALA A 11 8.55 17.11 -15.56
CA ALA A 11 7.81 18.36 -15.60
C ALA A 11 6.32 18.12 -15.89
N ILE A 12 6.00 17.25 -16.86
CA ILE A 12 4.61 16.88 -17.18
C ILE A 12 3.96 16.20 -15.98
N ILE A 13 4.62 15.21 -15.36
CA ILE A 13 4.10 14.47 -14.21
C ILE A 13 3.76 15.44 -13.06
N ILE A 14 4.72 16.27 -12.64
CA ILE A 14 4.55 17.16 -11.49
C ILE A 14 3.45 18.19 -11.74
N LEU A 15 3.45 18.82 -12.91
CA LEU A 15 2.46 19.85 -13.24
C LEU A 15 1.06 19.25 -13.39
N ALA A 16 0.92 18.12 -14.11
CA ALA A 16 -0.36 17.43 -14.27
C ALA A 16 -0.90 16.92 -12.94
N ALA A 17 -0.05 16.33 -12.09
CA ALA A 17 -0.42 15.87 -10.75
C ALA A 17 -0.99 17.02 -9.91
N LYS A 18 -0.27 18.15 -9.83
CA LYS A 18 -0.72 19.28 -9.01
C LYS A 18 -1.97 19.95 -9.59
N PHE A 19 -2.07 20.10 -10.90
CA PHE A 19 -3.26 20.62 -11.56
C PHE A 19 -4.49 19.74 -11.26
N MET A 20 -4.40 18.45 -11.51
CA MET A 20 -5.51 17.51 -11.29
C MET A 20 -5.80 17.31 -9.80
N GLY A 21 -4.80 17.37 -8.94
CA GLY A 21 -4.99 17.37 -7.49
C GLY A 21 -5.83 18.57 -7.01
N ILE A 22 -5.59 19.79 -7.56
CA ILE A 22 -6.40 20.97 -7.28
C ILE A 22 -7.83 20.79 -7.82
N VAL A 23 -8.00 20.22 -9.01
CA VAL A 23 -9.33 19.91 -9.58
C VAL A 23 -10.08 18.92 -8.68
N ALA A 24 -9.43 17.82 -8.26
CA ALA A 24 -10.02 16.85 -7.34
C ALA A 24 -10.48 17.53 -6.03
N LYS A 25 -9.64 18.38 -5.44
CA LYS A 25 -9.98 19.13 -4.22
C LYS A 25 -11.21 20.04 -4.42
N LYS A 26 -11.32 20.71 -5.57
CA LYS A 26 -12.52 21.50 -5.94
C LYS A 26 -13.76 20.60 -6.08
N CYS A 27 -13.60 19.38 -6.58
CA CYS A 27 -14.65 18.36 -6.65
C CYS A 27 -14.91 17.66 -5.29
N LYS A 28 -14.34 18.15 -4.20
CA LYS A 28 -14.44 17.57 -2.84
C LYS A 28 -13.89 16.14 -2.75
N ALA A 29 -13.00 15.72 -3.66
CA ALA A 29 -12.26 14.47 -3.59
C ALA A 29 -10.87 14.70 -2.98
N PRO A 30 -10.18 13.68 -2.45
CA PRO A 30 -8.77 13.75 -2.06
C PRO A 30 -7.87 14.09 -3.25
N MET A 31 -6.75 14.78 -3.00
CA MET A 31 -5.79 15.17 -4.07
C MET A 31 -5.18 13.96 -4.76
N VAL A 32 -4.93 12.89 -4.01
CA VAL A 32 -4.42 11.60 -4.52
C VAL A 32 -5.24 11.07 -5.70
N VAL A 33 -6.57 11.21 -5.66
CA VAL A 33 -7.45 10.81 -6.77
C VAL A 33 -7.12 11.59 -8.03
N GLY A 34 -6.92 12.90 -7.90
CA GLY A 34 -6.54 13.76 -9.03
C GLY A 34 -5.16 13.38 -9.60
N GLU A 35 -4.20 13.09 -8.74
CA GLU A 35 -2.84 12.69 -9.16
C GLU A 35 -2.86 11.35 -9.92
N ILE A 36 -3.67 10.38 -9.49
CA ILE A 36 -3.86 9.10 -10.22
C ILE A 36 -4.54 9.34 -11.57
N ILE A 37 -5.59 10.15 -11.60
CA ILE A 37 -6.28 10.52 -12.86
C ILE A 37 -5.34 11.28 -13.80
N ALA A 38 -4.45 12.14 -13.27
CA ALA A 38 -3.43 12.78 -14.08
C ALA A 38 -2.57 11.75 -14.82
N GLY A 39 -2.16 10.67 -14.14
CA GLY A 39 -1.40 9.57 -14.74
C GLY A 39 -2.16 8.86 -15.86
N LEU A 40 -3.46 8.63 -15.70
CA LEU A 40 -4.30 8.07 -16.77
C LEU A 40 -4.40 9.01 -17.99
N ILE A 41 -4.44 10.33 -17.75
CA ILE A 41 -4.56 11.34 -18.81
C ILE A 41 -3.25 11.49 -19.58
N VAL A 42 -2.11 11.69 -18.89
CA VAL A 42 -0.82 11.93 -19.56
C VAL A 42 -0.15 10.63 -20.02
N GLY A 43 -0.61 9.50 -19.55
CA GLY A 43 -0.11 8.16 -19.88
C GLY A 43 -0.75 7.54 -21.12
N PRO A 44 -0.51 6.23 -21.30
CA PRO A 44 -0.92 5.50 -22.50
C PRO A 44 -2.44 5.36 -22.66
N CYS A 45 -3.22 5.68 -21.63
CA CYS A 45 -4.68 5.64 -21.71
C CYS A 45 -5.26 6.70 -22.63
N LEU A 46 -4.74 7.94 -22.60
CA LEU A 46 -5.32 9.06 -23.34
C LEU A 46 -4.28 9.73 -24.26
N PHE A 47 -3.35 10.50 -23.71
CA PHE A 47 -2.45 11.35 -24.54
C PHE A 47 -1.11 10.68 -24.89
N ASP A 48 -0.67 9.69 -24.14
CA ASP A 48 0.61 8.99 -24.34
C ASP A 48 1.83 9.95 -24.36
N TRP A 49 1.76 11.02 -23.56
CA TRP A 49 2.84 11.99 -23.45
C TRP A 49 4.00 11.48 -22.62
N VAL A 50 3.70 10.65 -21.62
CA VAL A 50 4.66 10.06 -20.71
C VAL A 50 4.48 8.55 -20.70
N VAL A 51 5.56 7.84 -20.95
CA VAL A 51 5.59 6.37 -20.88
C VAL A 51 6.28 5.95 -19.58
N SER A 52 5.73 4.94 -18.90
CA SER A 52 6.36 4.38 -17.71
C SER A 52 7.74 3.83 -18.05
N SER A 53 8.80 4.44 -17.50
CA SER A 53 10.18 4.00 -17.63
C SER A 53 10.70 3.43 -16.30
N ASP A 54 11.77 2.62 -16.36
CA ASP A 54 12.44 2.11 -15.15
C ASP A 54 12.85 3.24 -14.19
N TYR A 55 13.25 4.39 -14.73
CA TYR A 55 13.61 5.55 -13.92
C TYR A 55 12.40 6.09 -13.15
N ILE A 56 11.27 6.32 -13.84
CA ILE A 56 10.03 6.79 -13.21
C ILE A 56 9.53 5.76 -12.19
N ALA A 57 9.61 4.46 -12.51
CA ALA A 57 9.20 3.40 -11.61
C ALA A 57 10.03 3.41 -10.31
N LYS A 58 11.36 3.54 -10.40
CA LYS A 58 12.25 3.64 -9.23
C LYS A 58 12.03 4.91 -8.41
N MET A 59 11.75 6.04 -9.06
CA MET A 59 11.37 7.27 -8.36
C MET A 59 10.04 7.15 -7.63
N ALA A 60 9.06 6.47 -8.22
CA ALA A 60 7.78 6.17 -7.60
C ALA A 60 7.94 5.28 -6.36
N GLU A 61 8.83 4.28 -6.42
CA GLU A 61 9.16 3.39 -5.30
C GLU A 61 9.78 4.17 -4.13
N ILE A 62 10.70 5.11 -4.39
CA ILE A 62 11.19 6.04 -3.37
C ILE A 62 10.04 6.83 -2.75
N GLY A 63 9.06 7.24 -3.55
CA GLY A 63 7.88 7.97 -3.06
C GLY A 63 7.09 7.18 -2.03
N VAL A 64 6.77 5.92 -2.30
CA VAL A 64 6.02 5.08 -1.36
C VAL A 64 6.83 4.73 -0.12
N ILE A 65 8.14 4.53 -0.24
CA ILE A 65 9.06 4.35 0.89
C ILE A 65 8.99 5.56 1.83
N LEU A 66 9.05 6.79 1.29
CA LEU A 66 8.94 8.02 2.08
C LEU A 66 7.57 8.20 2.74
N ILE A 67 6.48 7.83 2.05
CA ILE A 67 5.12 7.80 2.63
C ILE A 67 5.08 6.87 3.84
N MET A 68 5.64 5.67 3.71
CA MET A 68 5.64 4.68 4.79
C MET A 68 6.54 5.06 5.96
N PHE A 69 7.71 5.64 5.69
CA PHE A 69 8.59 6.17 6.73
C PHE A 69 7.91 7.28 7.54
N SER A 70 7.27 8.21 6.85
CA SER A 70 6.50 9.30 7.47
C SER A 70 5.33 8.75 8.29
N ALA A 71 4.60 7.75 7.77
CA ALA A 71 3.54 7.06 8.52
C ALA A 71 4.07 6.38 9.79
N GLY A 72 5.27 5.80 9.71
CA GLY A 72 5.96 5.22 10.86
C GLY A 72 6.33 6.28 11.92
N LEU A 73 6.84 7.45 11.51
CA LEU A 73 7.15 8.58 12.40
C LEU A 73 5.89 9.13 13.10
N GLU A 74 4.75 9.13 12.41
CA GLU A 74 3.47 9.57 12.95
C GLU A 74 2.76 8.50 13.80
N THR A 75 3.33 7.29 13.91
CA THR A 75 2.72 6.18 14.63
C THR A 75 2.69 6.43 16.14
N ASN A 76 1.51 6.28 16.73
CA ASN A 76 1.34 6.31 18.18
C ASN A 76 1.59 4.89 18.77
N LEU A 77 2.77 4.67 19.37
CA LEU A 77 3.13 3.35 19.93
C LEU A 77 2.20 2.86 21.02
N LYS A 78 1.53 3.76 21.78
CA LYS A 78 0.57 3.36 22.83
C LYS A 78 -0.69 2.76 22.19
N GLU A 79 -1.22 3.39 21.15
CA GLU A 79 -2.37 2.88 20.40
C GLU A 79 -1.98 1.63 19.59
N LEU A 80 -0.80 1.59 18.98
CA LEU A 80 -0.29 0.41 18.26
C LEU A 80 -0.20 -0.80 19.20
N LYS A 81 0.35 -0.64 20.40
CA LYS A 81 0.42 -1.71 21.39
C LYS A 81 -0.96 -2.17 21.88
N LYS A 82 -1.90 -1.25 22.01
CA LYS A 82 -3.27 -1.53 22.46
C LYS A 82 -4.12 -2.21 21.40
N SER A 83 -3.92 -1.84 20.12
CA SER A 83 -4.71 -2.34 18.97
C SER A 83 -4.03 -3.48 18.21
N GLY A 84 -2.81 -3.88 18.56
CA GLY A 84 -2.00 -4.82 17.78
C GLY A 84 -2.68 -6.17 17.54
N LEU A 85 -3.31 -6.77 18.55
CA LEU A 85 -4.07 -8.01 18.39
C LEU A 85 -5.28 -7.81 17.48
N ASN A 86 -6.00 -6.70 17.63
CA ASN A 86 -7.14 -6.37 16.80
C ASN A 86 -6.70 -6.15 15.34
N ALA A 87 -5.60 -5.43 15.12
CA ALA A 87 -5.02 -5.22 13.80
C ALA A 87 -4.60 -6.54 13.14
N PHE A 88 -4.02 -7.46 13.93
CA PHE A 88 -3.65 -8.80 13.46
C PHE A 88 -4.88 -9.61 13.02
N LEU A 89 -5.94 -9.65 13.84
CA LEU A 89 -7.17 -10.37 13.50
C LEU A 89 -7.87 -9.77 12.27
N ILE A 90 -7.90 -8.44 12.17
CA ILE A 90 -8.45 -7.72 11.00
C ILE A 90 -7.63 -8.04 9.75
N ALA A 91 -6.30 -8.06 9.82
CA ALA A 91 -5.43 -8.44 8.72
C ALA A 91 -5.65 -9.90 8.29
N CYS A 92 -5.71 -10.84 9.24
CA CYS A 92 -6.02 -12.24 8.92
C CYS A 92 -7.34 -12.37 8.15
N ALA A 93 -8.42 -11.74 8.63
CA ALA A 93 -9.70 -11.76 7.92
C ALA A 93 -9.60 -11.04 6.57
N GLY A 94 -8.83 -9.94 6.50
CA GLY A 94 -8.55 -9.17 5.29
C GLY A 94 -7.77 -9.95 4.23
N VAL A 95 -7.00 -10.95 4.59
CA VAL A 95 -6.32 -11.86 3.66
C VAL A 95 -7.20 -13.06 3.32
N PHE A 96 -7.69 -13.79 4.33
CA PHE A 96 -8.38 -15.06 4.08
C PHE A 96 -9.72 -14.91 3.37
N VAL A 97 -10.51 -13.87 3.68
CA VAL A 97 -11.83 -13.69 3.03
C VAL A 97 -11.70 -13.36 1.54
N PRO A 98 -10.84 -12.42 1.10
CA PRO A 98 -10.60 -12.20 -0.34
C PRO A 98 -9.91 -13.39 -1.01
N PHE A 99 -9.00 -14.09 -0.34
CA PHE A 99 -8.35 -15.29 -0.87
C PHE A 99 -9.36 -16.36 -1.25
N VAL A 100 -10.24 -16.70 -0.32
CA VAL A 100 -11.31 -17.68 -0.57
C VAL A 100 -12.32 -17.15 -1.60
N GLY A 101 -12.69 -15.87 -1.50
CA GLY A 101 -13.61 -15.23 -2.44
C GLY A 101 -13.10 -15.26 -3.88
N GLY A 102 -11.80 -14.98 -4.08
CA GLY A 102 -11.16 -15.05 -5.40
C GLY A 102 -11.08 -16.46 -5.95
N ALA A 103 -10.73 -17.44 -5.10
CA ALA A 103 -10.71 -18.84 -5.50
C ALA A 103 -12.12 -19.34 -5.92
N ILE A 104 -13.15 -19.02 -5.14
CA ILE A 104 -14.54 -19.35 -5.47
C ILE A 104 -14.98 -18.66 -6.76
N LEU A 105 -14.66 -17.38 -6.95
CA LEU A 105 -14.99 -16.66 -8.18
C LEU A 105 -14.39 -17.36 -9.40
N TYR A 106 -13.10 -17.70 -9.34
CA TYR A 106 -12.45 -18.40 -10.44
C TYR A 106 -13.15 -19.73 -10.75
N MET A 107 -13.41 -20.54 -9.72
CA MET A 107 -14.09 -21.83 -9.89
C MET A 107 -15.52 -21.68 -10.41
N ALA A 108 -16.23 -20.61 -10.06
CA ALA A 108 -17.58 -20.33 -10.57
C ALA A 108 -17.59 -19.99 -12.07
N PHE A 109 -16.53 -19.34 -12.59
CA PHE A 109 -16.41 -18.99 -14.01
C PHE A 109 -15.88 -20.14 -14.88
N TYR A 110 -14.90 -20.90 -14.37
CA TYR A 110 -14.15 -21.89 -15.16
C TYR A 110 -14.41 -23.34 -14.76
N GLY A 111 -15.32 -23.54 -13.81
CA GLY A 111 -15.69 -24.86 -13.30
C GLY A 111 -14.93 -25.28 -12.05
N TRP A 112 -15.57 -26.12 -11.24
CA TRP A 112 -14.99 -26.66 -10.02
C TRP A 112 -13.87 -27.64 -10.35
N SER A 113 -12.70 -27.36 -9.85
CA SER A 113 -11.49 -28.13 -10.08
C SER A 113 -11.17 -29.01 -8.86
N ALA A 114 -10.76 -30.26 -9.11
CA ALA A 114 -10.35 -31.19 -8.06
C ALA A 114 -9.12 -30.66 -7.32
N TRP A 115 -9.01 -31.03 -6.05
CA TRP A 115 -7.84 -30.70 -5.22
C TRP A 115 -6.54 -31.16 -5.90
N GLY A 116 -5.55 -30.27 -5.98
CA GLY A 116 -4.25 -30.55 -6.61
C GLY A 116 -4.23 -30.45 -8.15
N SER A 117 -5.36 -30.14 -8.80
CA SER A 117 -5.38 -29.91 -10.24
C SER A 117 -4.83 -28.52 -10.60
N GLU A 118 -4.43 -28.34 -11.86
CA GLU A 118 -3.95 -27.04 -12.37
C GLU A 118 -4.98 -25.93 -12.19
N GLY A 119 -6.27 -26.22 -12.44
CA GLY A 119 -7.36 -25.27 -12.21
C GLY A 119 -7.51 -24.86 -10.75
N PHE A 120 -7.27 -25.79 -9.81
CA PHE A 120 -7.28 -25.49 -8.38
C PHE A 120 -6.13 -24.53 -8.00
N PHE A 121 -4.91 -24.75 -8.53
CA PHE A 121 -3.79 -23.84 -8.29
C PHE A 121 -4.00 -22.45 -8.91
N LYS A 122 -4.59 -22.38 -10.11
CA LYS A 122 -5.00 -21.11 -10.72
C LYS A 122 -6.02 -20.38 -9.84
N ALA A 123 -7.01 -21.08 -9.29
CA ALA A 123 -7.99 -20.49 -8.37
C ALA A 123 -7.36 -19.92 -7.11
N LEU A 124 -6.44 -20.65 -6.46
CA LEU A 124 -5.70 -20.17 -5.29
C LEU A 124 -4.83 -18.96 -5.63
N PHE A 125 -4.20 -18.97 -6.81
CA PHE A 125 -3.37 -17.86 -7.25
C PHE A 125 -4.18 -16.58 -7.52
N ILE A 126 -5.34 -16.71 -8.17
CA ILE A 126 -6.30 -15.61 -8.36
C ILE A 126 -6.79 -15.08 -7.00
N GLY A 127 -7.04 -15.97 -6.03
CA GLY A 127 -7.32 -15.59 -4.66
C GLY A 127 -6.17 -14.79 -4.03
N SER A 128 -4.91 -15.19 -4.24
CA SER A 128 -3.74 -14.48 -3.73
C SER A 128 -3.62 -13.07 -4.30
N ILE A 129 -3.93 -12.85 -5.58
CA ILE A 129 -3.96 -11.50 -6.17
C ILE A 129 -4.99 -10.62 -5.45
N MET A 130 -6.14 -11.18 -5.08
CA MET A 130 -7.18 -10.43 -4.35
C MET A 130 -6.80 -10.07 -2.90
N THR A 131 -5.78 -10.69 -2.31
CA THR A 131 -5.36 -10.35 -0.94
C THR A 131 -4.58 -9.05 -0.87
N ALA A 132 -3.78 -8.74 -1.88
CA ALA A 132 -2.86 -7.60 -1.89
C ALA A 132 -3.58 -6.29 -1.56
N THR A 133 -2.99 -5.45 -0.71
CA THR A 133 -3.52 -4.14 -0.31
C THR A 133 -2.52 -3.04 -0.67
N SER A 134 -2.99 -1.88 -1.12
CA SER A 134 -2.13 -0.71 -1.31
C SER A 134 -2.20 0.19 -0.07
N VAL A 135 -1.19 0.07 0.77
CA VAL A 135 -1.10 0.86 2.01
C VAL A 135 -0.87 2.34 1.69
N GLY A 136 -0.04 2.64 0.70
CA GLY A 136 0.37 4.02 0.36
C GLY A 136 -0.79 4.95 0.02
N ILE A 137 -1.73 4.49 -0.81
CA ILE A 137 -2.91 5.29 -1.19
C ILE A 137 -3.79 5.60 0.01
N THR A 138 -4.08 4.58 0.83
CA THR A 138 -4.94 4.73 2.01
C THR A 138 -4.30 5.64 3.07
N VAL A 139 -3.00 5.47 3.32
CA VAL A 139 -2.24 6.28 4.28
C VAL A 139 -2.24 7.74 3.87
N GLU A 140 -1.92 8.03 2.60
CA GLU A 140 -1.89 9.41 2.12
C GLU A 140 -3.28 10.06 2.13
N CYS A 141 -4.32 9.30 1.77
CA CYS A 141 -5.70 9.75 1.88
C CYS A 141 -6.09 10.10 3.33
N LEU A 142 -5.76 9.22 4.29
CA LEU A 142 -6.04 9.46 5.72
C LEU A 142 -5.20 10.63 6.26
N ARG A 143 -3.95 10.79 5.80
CA ARG A 143 -3.08 11.91 6.15
C ARG A 143 -3.64 13.24 5.62
N GLU A 144 -4.02 13.29 4.34
CA GLU A 144 -4.63 14.48 3.71
C GLU A 144 -5.89 14.92 4.45
N MET A 145 -6.68 13.96 4.93
CA MET A 145 -7.88 14.23 5.71
C MET A 145 -7.63 14.55 7.20
N GLY A 146 -6.41 14.36 7.72
CA GLY A 146 -6.05 14.57 9.11
C GLY A 146 -6.46 13.45 10.09
N TYR A 147 -6.81 12.27 9.58
CA TYR A 147 -7.30 11.15 10.39
C TYR A 147 -6.29 10.00 10.58
N LEU A 148 -5.06 10.11 10.03
CA LEU A 148 -4.06 9.06 10.12
C LEU A 148 -3.63 8.75 11.56
N LYS A 149 -3.48 9.79 12.39
CA LYS A 149 -3.07 9.65 13.81
C LYS A 149 -4.20 9.18 14.72
N GLY A 150 -5.46 9.23 14.26
CA GLY A 150 -6.63 8.79 15.00
C GLY A 150 -6.66 7.27 15.20
N LYS A 151 -7.48 6.82 16.18
CA LYS A 151 -7.60 5.39 16.54
C LYS A 151 -7.92 4.50 15.33
N ILE A 152 -8.86 4.91 14.48
CA ILE A 152 -9.26 4.12 13.30
C ILE A 152 -8.18 4.16 12.24
N GLY A 153 -7.57 5.32 11.98
CA GLY A 153 -6.43 5.46 11.05
C GLY A 153 -5.25 4.58 11.43
N GLN A 154 -4.87 4.60 12.72
CA GLN A 154 -3.80 3.73 13.24
C GLN A 154 -4.16 2.24 13.16
N THR A 155 -5.44 1.88 13.37
CA THR A 155 -5.89 0.48 13.22
C THR A 155 -5.78 0.03 11.76
N ILE A 156 -6.23 0.86 10.80
CA ILE A 156 -6.12 0.57 9.36
C ILE A 156 -4.65 0.42 8.97
N LEU A 157 -3.79 1.37 9.35
CA LEU A 157 -2.36 1.34 9.04
C LEU A 157 -1.69 0.08 9.59
N SER A 158 -1.93 -0.24 10.87
CA SER A 158 -1.35 -1.43 11.51
C SER A 158 -1.85 -2.73 10.86
N ALA A 159 -3.15 -2.81 10.55
CA ALA A 159 -3.72 -3.96 9.88
C ALA A 159 -3.16 -4.13 8.45
N ALA A 160 -2.99 -3.04 7.71
CA ALA A 160 -2.47 -3.08 6.34
C ALA A 160 -1.02 -3.59 6.29
N ILE A 161 -0.16 -3.17 7.22
CA ILE A 161 1.22 -3.63 7.29
C ILE A 161 1.30 -5.13 7.65
N ILE A 162 0.46 -5.59 8.57
CA ILE A 162 0.38 -7.02 8.91
C ILE A 162 -0.20 -7.81 7.73
N ASP A 163 -1.17 -7.25 7.02
CA ASP A 163 -1.78 -7.81 5.80
C ASP A 163 -0.74 -8.09 4.71
N ASP A 164 0.19 -7.15 4.48
CA ASP A 164 1.29 -7.33 3.52
C ASP A 164 2.18 -8.53 3.90
N VAL A 165 2.52 -8.65 5.18
CA VAL A 165 3.31 -9.79 5.68
C VAL A 165 2.58 -11.12 5.49
N ILE A 166 1.30 -11.19 5.88
CA ILE A 166 0.49 -12.40 5.73
C ILE A 166 0.27 -12.71 4.25
N GLY A 167 0.06 -11.70 3.40
CA GLY A 167 -0.13 -11.82 1.96
C GLY A 167 1.08 -12.48 1.28
N ILE A 168 2.32 -12.08 1.65
CA ILE A 168 3.56 -12.70 1.16
C ILE A 168 3.64 -14.17 1.59
N ILE A 169 3.29 -14.50 2.85
CA ILE A 169 3.26 -15.86 3.34
C ILE A 169 2.29 -16.71 2.51
N VAL A 170 1.05 -16.24 2.33
CA VAL A 170 0.03 -16.96 1.54
C VAL A 170 0.49 -17.16 0.10
N LEU A 171 1.04 -16.12 -0.53
CA LEU A 171 1.58 -16.22 -1.89
C LEU A 171 2.70 -17.25 -1.99
N THR A 172 3.61 -17.25 -1.03
CA THR A 172 4.74 -18.21 -1.00
C THR A 172 4.24 -19.65 -0.84
N PHE A 173 3.22 -19.87 0.00
CA PHE A 173 2.58 -21.19 0.10
C PHE A 173 1.94 -21.62 -1.23
N VAL A 174 1.20 -20.72 -1.90
CA VAL A 174 0.54 -21.03 -3.17
C VAL A 174 1.57 -21.36 -4.26
N ILE A 175 2.67 -20.61 -4.32
CA ILE A 175 3.77 -20.89 -5.27
C ILE A 175 4.45 -22.23 -4.92
N GLY A 176 4.70 -22.48 -3.64
CA GLY A 176 5.36 -23.70 -3.15
C GLY A 176 4.59 -24.99 -3.48
N PHE A 177 3.29 -24.94 -3.60
CA PHE A 177 2.49 -26.06 -4.08
C PHE A 177 2.79 -26.43 -5.54
N LYS A 178 3.17 -25.47 -6.37
CA LYS A 178 3.51 -25.71 -7.79
C LYS A 178 5.01 -25.92 -7.99
N ASP A 179 5.86 -25.24 -7.22
CA ASP A 179 7.30 -25.35 -7.25
C ASP A 179 7.84 -25.76 -5.87
N PRO A 180 8.09 -27.08 -5.65
CA PRO A 180 8.61 -27.58 -4.39
C PRO A 180 10.01 -27.05 -4.01
N SER A 181 10.72 -26.39 -4.93
CA SER A 181 12.02 -25.75 -4.64
C SER A 181 11.87 -24.43 -3.84
N SER A 182 10.67 -23.90 -3.73
CA SER A 182 10.40 -22.70 -2.92
C SER A 182 10.37 -23.05 -1.43
N ASP A 183 11.36 -22.55 -0.68
CA ASP A 183 11.49 -22.84 0.76
C ASP A 183 10.62 -21.87 1.60
N THR A 184 9.35 -22.25 1.77
CA THR A 184 8.37 -21.47 2.55
C THR A 184 8.79 -21.29 4.01
N LEU A 185 9.46 -22.30 4.62
CA LEU A 185 9.95 -22.19 5.98
C LEU A 185 11.05 -21.15 6.10
N LEU A 186 11.91 -21.03 5.09
CA LEU A 186 12.95 -20.00 5.03
C LEU A 186 12.34 -18.60 5.02
N VAL A 187 11.28 -18.39 4.22
CA VAL A 187 10.60 -17.08 4.15
C VAL A 187 9.99 -16.71 5.50
N VAL A 188 9.26 -17.63 6.14
CA VAL A 188 8.67 -17.39 7.47
C VAL A 188 9.75 -17.14 8.52
N ASN A 189 10.84 -17.93 8.50
CA ASN A 189 11.97 -17.72 9.40
C ASN A 189 12.62 -16.35 9.21
N ASN A 190 12.87 -15.94 7.96
CA ASN A 190 13.43 -14.62 7.64
C ASN A 190 12.55 -13.49 8.16
N MET A 191 11.22 -13.61 8.06
CA MET A 191 10.28 -12.63 8.61
C MET A 191 10.40 -12.53 10.13
N VAL A 192 10.41 -13.66 10.84
CA VAL A 192 10.57 -13.70 12.31
C VAL A 192 11.91 -13.07 12.71
N VAL A 193 12.99 -13.43 12.01
CA VAL A 193 14.33 -12.90 12.27
C VAL A 193 14.39 -11.39 12.00
N PHE A 194 13.77 -10.90 10.91
CA PHE A 194 13.70 -9.46 10.62
C PHE A 194 13.02 -8.67 11.75
N PHE A 195 11.83 -9.10 12.19
CA PHE A 195 11.13 -8.39 13.25
C PHE A 195 11.86 -8.48 14.59
N ALA A 196 12.45 -9.64 14.92
CA ALA A 196 13.28 -9.80 16.12
C ALA A 196 14.54 -8.92 16.07
N ALA A 197 15.26 -8.91 14.94
CA ALA A 197 16.42 -8.05 14.73
C ALA A 197 16.03 -6.55 14.76
N SER A 198 14.88 -6.19 14.19
CA SER A 198 14.36 -4.82 14.22
C SER A 198 13.98 -4.37 15.63
N LEU A 199 13.48 -5.26 16.49
CA LEU A 199 13.21 -4.93 17.90
C LEU A 199 14.51 -4.68 18.67
N VAL A 200 15.50 -5.57 18.56
CA VAL A 200 16.77 -5.46 19.30
C VAL A 200 17.65 -4.34 18.72
N GLY A 201 17.92 -4.41 17.42
CA GLY A 201 18.75 -3.41 16.72
C GLY A 201 18.07 -2.04 16.68
N GLY A 202 16.74 -2.01 16.50
CA GLY A 202 15.94 -0.78 16.52
C GLY A 202 15.95 -0.10 17.89
N TYR A 203 15.88 -0.86 18.99
CA TYR A 203 16.05 -0.27 20.33
C TYR A 203 17.44 0.36 20.52
N LEU A 204 18.50 -0.32 20.05
CA LEU A 204 19.87 0.24 20.11
C LEU A 204 19.97 1.52 19.26
N LEU A 205 19.43 1.49 18.06
CA LEU A 205 19.41 2.62 17.14
C LEU A 205 18.62 3.81 17.71
N TYR A 206 17.45 3.54 18.30
CA TYR A 206 16.68 4.53 19.04
C TYR A 206 17.49 5.20 20.15
N ARG A 207 18.22 4.41 20.96
CA ARG A 207 19.06 4.92 22.05
C ARG A 207 20.20 5.81 21.54
N ILE A 208 20.81 5.43 20.40
CA ILE A 208 21.86 6.24 19.75
C ILE A 208 21.23 7.55 19.24
N MET A 209 20.14 7.46 18.49
CA MET A 209 19.46 8.63 17.94
C MET A 209 18.94 9.58 19.03
N GLN A 210 18.43 9.05 20.14
CA GLN A 210 18.00 9.85 21.30
C GLN A 210 19.16 10.67 21.88
N LYS A 211 20.37 10.11 21.96
CA LYS A 211 21.56 10.82 22.44
C LYS A 211 22.02 11.90 21.44
N VAL A 212 21.99 11.59 20.14
CA VAL A 212 22.35 12.54 19.07
C VAL A 212 21.38 13.71 19.06
N ASP A 213 20.09 13.43 19.13
CA ASP A 213 19.00 14.39 19.17
C ASP A 213 19.09 15.31 20.41
N ALA A 214 19.34 14.74 21.60
CA ALA A 214 19.52 15.52 22.82
C ALA A 214 20.74 16.47 22.77
N ARG A 215 21.80 16.07 22.03
CA ARG A 215 23.03 16.91 21.91
C ARG A 215 22.94 17.98 20.82
N TYR A 216 22.14 17.73 19.77
CA TYR A 216 22.04 18.60 18.59
C TYR A 216 20.58 18.81 18.17
N PRO A 217 19.73 19.40 19.04
CA PRO A 217 18.30 19.53 18.75
C PRO A 217 18.07 20.40 17.50
N HIS A 218 17.10 20.01 16.68
CA HIS A 218 16.70 20.67 15.42
C HIS A 218 17.85 20.85 14.41
N SER A 219 18.90 20.03 14.52
CA SER A 219 19.99 20.05 13.56
C SER A 219 19.54 19.49 12.22
N ARG A 220 19.93 20.15 11.11
CA ARG A 220 19.69 19.67 9.73
C ARG A 220 20.24 18.26 9.46
N ARG A 221 21.18 17.77 10.29
CA ARG A 221 21.75 16.43 10.18
C ARG A 221 20.78 15.34 10.62
N ILE A 222 19.86 15.61 11.55
CA ILE A 222 18.92 14.62 12.10
C ILE A 222 17.98 14.07 11.03
N PRO A 223 17.29 14.88 10.20
CA PRO A 223 16.50 14.37 9.08
C PRO A 223 17.32 13.58 8.05
N ILE A 224 18.57 13.99 7.78
CA ILE A 224 19.46 13.28 6.84
C ILE A 224 19.80 11.88 7.38
N ILE A 225 20.15 11.77 8.66
CA ILE A 225 20.42 10.47 9.31
C ILE A 225 19.14 9.63 9.33
N GLY A 226 17.98 10.23 9.68
CA GLY A 226 16.69 9.55 9.67
C GLY A 226 16.36 8.96 8.29
N LEU A 227 16.58 9.74 7.23
CA LEU A 227 16.39 9.28 5.85
C LEU A 227 17.37 8.15 5.47
N GLY A 228 18.64 8.26 5.89
CA GLY A 228 19.62 7.20 5.70
C GLY A 228 19.22 5.90 6.40
N ILE A 229 18.68 5.98 7.63
CA ILE A 229 18.14 4.84 8.37
C ILE A 229 16.93 4.24 7.63
N CYS A 230 16.03 5.09 7.11
CA CYS A 230 14.88 4.65 6.32
C CYS A 230 15.31 3.77 5.13
N PHE A 231 16.20 4.27 4.28
CA PHE A 231 16.66 3.50 3.11
C PHE A 231 17.50 2.28 3.49
N ALA A 232 18.31 2.34 4.55
CA ALA A 232 19.05 1.18 5.03
C ALA A 232 18.11 0.07 5.51
N MET A 233 17.05 0.40 6.26
CA MET A 233 16.07 -0.57 6.74
C MET A 233 15.21 -1.12 5.59
N ALA A 234 14.81 -0.29 4.62
CA ALA A 234 14.12 -0.72 3.42
C ALA A 234 14.96 -1.73 2.62
N TYR A 235 16.23 -1.39 2.35
CA TYR A 235 17.18 -2.27 1.68
C TYR A 235 17.40 -3.59 2.44
N CYS A 236 17.60 -3.54 3.75
CA CYS A 236 17.78 -4.74 4.56
C CYS A 236 16.53 -5.64 4.53
N ALA A 237 15.34 -5.07 4.66
CA ALA A 237 14.08 -5.82 4.62
C ALA A 237 13.94 -6.60 3.33
N GLU A 238 14.16 -5.95 2.19
CA GLU A 238 13.99 -6.57 0.87
C GLU A 238 15.13 -7.53 0.53
N LYS A 239 16.39 -7.06 0.63
CA LYS A 239 17.57 -7.81 0.14
C LYS A 239 17.90 -9.05 0.96
N TYR A 240 17.82 -8.93 2.30
CA TYR A 240 18.28 -10.01 3.19
C TYR A 240 17.13 -10.86 3.74
N PHE A 241 15.93 -10.29 3.84
CA PHE A 241 14.81 -10.98 4.48
C PHE A 241 13.65 -11.28 3.53
N GLY A 242 13.64 -10.73 2.31
CA GLY A 242 12.57 -10.94 1.34
C GLY A 242 11.22 -10.33 1.76
N ILE A 243 11.27 -9.29 2.61
CA ILE A 243 10.12 -8.53 3.07
C ILE A 243 10.05 -7.24 2.25
N ALA A 244 8.84 -6.76 1.97
CA ALA A 244 8.66 -5.52 1.23
C ALA A 244 9.45 -4.35 1.86
N ASP A 245 10.16 -3.59 1.05
CA ASP A 245 10.95 -2.41 1.39
C ASP A 245 10.14 -1.37 2.17
N ILE A 246 8.86 -1.17 1.80
CA ILE A 246 7.90 -0.30 2.49
C ILE A 246 7.72 -0.68 3.96
N THR A 247 7.76 -1.98 4.31
CA THR A 247 7.70 -2.46 5.68
C THR A 247 8.96 -2.07 6.45
N GLY A 248 10.14 -2.20 5.83
CA GLY A 248 11.41 -1.75 6.40
C GLY A 248 11.42 -0.24 6.68
N ALA A 249 10.92 0.56 5.74
CA ALA A 249 10.79 2.01 5.89
C ALA A 249 9.84 2.39 7.04
N TYR A 250 8.68 1.72 7.14
CA TYR A 250 7.74 1.93 8.23
C TYR A 250 8.34 1.60 9.60
N VAL A 251 9.04 0.45 9.70
CA VAL A 251 9.75 0.06 10.94
C VAL A 251 10.81 1.10 11.33
N ALA A 252 11.56 1.63 10.35
CA ALA A 252 12.50 2.73 10.61
C ALA A 252 11.80 3.96 11.19
N GLY A 253 10.63 4.33 10.66
CA GLY A 253 9.79 5.39 11.19
C GLY A 253 9.35 5.13 12.63
N ILE A 254 8.87 3.90 12.92
CA ILE A 254 8.51 3.49 14.30
C ILE A 254 9.69 3.60 15.27
N ILE A 255 10.89 3.19 14.86
CA ILE A 255 12.09 3.29 15.69
C ILE A 255 12.35 4.75 16.08
N LEU A 256 12.08 5.68 15.17
CA LEU A 256 12.35 7.10 15.38
C LEU A 256 11.14 7.90 15.89
N CYS A 257 9.93 7.36 15.93
CA CYS A 257 8.69 8.11 16.26
C CYS A 257 8.67 8.74 17.67
N ASN A 258 9.48 8.24 18.59
CA ASN A 258 9.56 8.75 19.98
C ASN A 258 10.84 9.56 20.28
N ILE A 259 11.67 9.88 19.29
CA ILE A 259 12.76 10.85 19.51
C ILE A 259 12.17 12.27 19.52
N ARG A 260 12.89 13.21 20.09
CA ARG A 260 12.43 14.59 20.28
C ARG A 260 12.14 15.30 18.96
N ASP A 261 12.97 15.05 17.95
CA ASP A 261 12.89 15.66 16.63
C ASP A 261 12.13 14.79 15.59
N ALA A 262 11.32 13.79 16.04
CA ALA A 262 10.54 12.95 15.12
C ALA A 262 9.64 13.78 14.18
N GLU A 263 8.92 14.76 14.73
CA GLU A 263 8.07 15.68 13.95
C GLU A 263 8.91 16.57 12.99
N TYR A 264 10.12 16.96 13.40
CA TYR A 264 11.02 17.71 12.52
C TYR A 264 11.52 16.88 11.34
N ILE A 265 11.83 15.60 11.56
CA ILE A 265 12.17 14.64 10.49
C ILE A 265 10.99 14.49 9.55
N ASP A 266 9.81 14.20 10.10
CA ASP A 266 8.59 13.98 9.32
C ASP A 266 8.27 15.19 8.44
N ARG A 267 8.29 16.40 8.99
CA ARG A 267 8.05 17.63 8.22
C ARG A 267 8.99 17.79 7.04
N LYS A 268 10.30 17.47 7.21
CA LYS A 268 11.28 17.58 6.12
C LYS A 268 11.07 16.49 5.04
N VAL A 269 10.77 15.27 5.46
CA VAL A 269 10.49 14.14 4.55
C VAL A 269 9.20 14.38 3.79
N SER A 270 8.14 14.79 4.48
CA SER A 270 6.83 15.07 3.88
C SER A 270 6.87 16.18 2.84
N ILE A 271 7.67 17.26 3.07
CA ILE A 271 7.85 18.32 2.07
C ILE A 271 8.47 17.76 0.78
N ASN A 272 9.56 16.99 0.90
CA ASN A 272 10.21 16.40 -0.27
C ASN A 272 9.28 15.44 -1.01
N ASN A 273 8.55 14.61 -0.26
CA ASN A 273 7.61 13.67 -0.83
C ASN A 273 6.45 14.40 -1.54
N TYR A 274 5.82 15.37 -0.90
CA TYR A 274 4.72 16.16 -1.47
C TYR A 274 5.13 16.91 -2.74
N MET A 275 6.35 17.43 -2.80
CA MET A 275 6.81 18.23 -3.95
C MET A 275 7.22 17.38 -5.14
N PHE A 276 7.80 16.20 -4.91
CA PHE A 276 8.49 15.47 -5.97
C PHE A 276 8.09 13.98 -6.04
N PHE A 277 8.42 13.18 -5.04
CA PHE A 277 8.29 11.73 -5.11
C PHE A 277 6.84 11.24 -5.05
N GLY A 278 6.00 11.84 -4.22
CA GLY A 278 4.58 11.49 -4.09
C GLY A 278 3.81 11.65 -5.39
N PRO A 279 3.86 12.82 -6.08
CA PRO A 279 3.28 13.00 -7.40
C PRO A 279 3.73 11.96 -8.41
N ILE A 280 5.03 11.61 -8.43
CA ILE A 280 5.56 10.58 -9.34
C ILE A 280 4.98 9.21 -9.00
N PHE A 281 4.82 8.89 -7.71
CA PHE A 281 4.20 7.63 -7.27
C PHE A 281 2.74 7.53 -7.71
N PHE A 282 1.90 8.53 -7.40
CA PHE A 282 0.47 8.45 -7.70
C PHE A 282 0.19 8.56 -9.21
N VAL A 283 0.89 9.42 -9.93
CA VAL A 283 0.82 9.47 -11.41
C VAL A 283 1.33 8.14 -11.99
N GLY A 284 2.40 7.58 -11.42
CA GLY A 284 2.98 6.30 -11.82
C GLY A 284 1.97 5.13 -11.79
N ILE A 285 1.00 5.15 -10.86
CA ILE A 285 -0.10 4.17 -10.83
C ILE A 285 -0.94 4.29 -12.12
N GLY A 286 -1.28 5.52 -12.52
CA GLY A 286 -2.00 5.76 -13.77
C GLY A 286 -1.19 5.42 -15.02
N LEU A 287 0.12 5.73 -15.03
CA LEU A 287 1.02 5.44 -16.16
C LEU A 287 1.20 3.94 -16.42
N LYS A 288 1.18 3.11 -15.37
CA LYS A 288 1.27 1.64 -15.48
C LYS A 288 -0.03 1.02 -16.02
N THR A 289 -1.07 1.82 -16.18
CA THR A 289 -2.38 1.39 -16.63
C THR A 289 -2.55 1.66 -18.12
N ASN A 290 -2.79 0.64 -18.92
CA ASN A 290 -3.13 0.77 -20.34
C ASN A 290 -4.53 0.22 -20.62
N LEU A 291 -5.51 1.10 -20.67
CA LEU A 291 -6.90 0.70 -20.96
C LEU A 291 -7.11 0.25 -22.42
N ARG A 292 -6.16 0.54 -23.33
CA ARG A 292 -6.24 0.12 -24.74
C ARG A 292 -5.91 -1.37 -24.92
N GLU A 293 -5.23 -1.98 -23.95
CA GLU A 293 -4.88 -3.40 -23.93
C GLU A 293 -5.91 -4.27 -23.25
N LEU A 294 -7.07 -3.71 -22.85
CA LEU A 294 -8.11 -4.49 -22.20
C LEU A 294 -8.69 -5.54 -23.14
N ASP A 295 -8.62 -6.79 -22.73
CA ASP A 295 -9.29 -7.89 -23.41
C ASP A 295 -10.79 -7.86 -23.11
N THR A 296 -11.58 -7.56 -24.15
CA THR A 296 -13.04 -7.47 -24.02
C THR A 296 -13.68 -8.81 -23.68
N SER A 297 -13.05 -9.93 -24.02
CA SER A 297 -13.53 -11.28 -23.67
C SER A 297 -13.50 -11.52 -22.16
N MET A 298 -12.55 -10.87 -21.46
CA MET A 298 -12.38 -10.98 -20.01
C MET A 298 -13.14 -9.90 -19.21
N LEU A 299 -13.87 -9.01 -19.90
CA LEU A 299 -14.48 -7.84 -19.25
C LEU A 299 -15.49 -8.25 -18.17
N TRP A 300 -16.33 -9.26 -18.45
CA TRP A 300 -17.33 -9.75 -17.48
C TRP A 300 -16.66 -10.36 -16.24
N PHE A 301 -15.65 -11.20 -16.44
CA PHE A 301 -14.85 -11.74 -15.34
C PHE A 301 -14.20 -10.61 -14.54
N SER A 302 -13.62 -9.62 -15.23
CA SER A 302 -12.92 -8.48 -14.61
C SER A 302 -13.86 -7.64 -13.74
N VAL A 303 -15.08 -7.36 -14.19
CA VAL A 303 -16.07 -6.63 -13.38
C VAL A 303 -16.43 -7.43 -12.13
N CYS A 304 -16.72 -8.73 -12.26
CA CYS A 304 -16.99 -9.60 -11.11
C CYS A 304 -15.78 -9.70 -10.17
N PHE A 305 -14.55 -9.76 -10.73
CA PHE A 305 -13.30 -9.78 -9.97
C PHE A 305 -13.14 -8.52 -9.11
N VAL A 306 -13.36 -7.33 -9.68
CA VAL A 306 -13.33 -6.05 -8.97
C VAL A 306 -14.36 -6.04 -7.84
N LEU A 307 -15.61 -6.38 -8.13
CA LEU A 307 -16.68 -6.38 -7.13
C LEU A 307 -16.38 -7.35 -5.97
N VAL A 308 -15.99 -8.58 -6.28
CA VAL A 308 -15.67 -9.59 -5.26
C VAL A 308 -14.46 -9.17 -4.44
N ALA A 309 -13.39 -8.68 -5.08
CA ALA A 309 -12.18 -8.22 -4.37
C ALA A 309 -12.48 -7.08 -3.39
N MET A 310 -13.31 -6.13 -3.78
CA MET A 310 -13.70 -5.00 -2.95
C MET A 310 -14.65 -5.43 -1.83
N LEU A 311 -15.70 -6.17 -2.14
CA LEU A 311 -16.71 -6.60 -1.16
C LEU A 311 -16.11 -7.55 -0.11
N THR A 312 -15.31 -8.52 -0.53
CA THR A 312 -14.70 -9.50 0.40
C THR A 312 -13.77 -8.82 1.40
N LYS A 313 -13.03 -7.77 0.97
CA LYS A 313 -12.17 -7.01 1.88
C LYS A 313 -12.98 -6.20 2.89
N VAL A 314 -14.02 -5.49 2.41
CA VAL A 314 -14.92 -4.73 3.30
C VAL A 314 -15.62 -5.67 4.29
N ILE A 315 -16.12 -6.80 3.82
CA ILE A 315 -16.80 -7.78 4.68
C ILE A 315 -15.80 -8.38 5.67
N GLY A 316 -14.65 -8.88 5.21
CA GLY A 316 -13.64 -9.52 6.05
C GLY A 316 -13.14 -8.59 7.15
N CYS A 317 -12.57 -7.45 6.76
CA CYS A 317 -12.03 -6.47 7.71
C CYS A 317 -13.12 -5.79 8.54
N GLY A 318 -14.26 -5.46 7.94
CA GLY A 318 -15.36 -4.78 8.63
C GLY A 318 -16.03 -5.68 9.67
N LEU A 319 -16.33 -6.94 9.36
CA LEU A 319 -16.90 -7.88 10.34
C LEU A 319 -15.91 -8.21 11.45
N MET A 320 -14.64 -8.45 11.10
CA MET A 320 -13.63 -8.72 12.12
C MET A 320 -13.39 -7.50 13.02
N SER A 321 -13.41 -6.28 12.49
CA SER A 321 -13.30 -5.07 13.32
C SER A 321 -14.46 -4.95 14.30
N LYS A 322 -15.69 -5.37 13.91
CA LYS A 322 -16.84 -5.45 14.82
C LYS A 322 -16.62 -6.49 15.94
N VAL A 323 -16.07 -7.66 15.61
CA VAL A 323 -15.69 -8.69 16.61
C VAL A 323 -14.63 -8.15 17.57
N CYS A 324 -13.69 -7.34 17.08
CA CYS A 324 -12.66 -6.66 17.88
C CYS A 324 -13.19 -5.48 18.71
N GLY A 325 -14.51 -5.25 18.74
CA GLY A 325 -15.13 -4.22 19.58
C GLY A 325 -15.20 -2.82 18.95
N ILE A 326 -14.86 -2.66 17.68
CA ILE A 326 -15.11 -1.43 16.92
C ILE A 326 -16.60 -1.41 16.58
N LYS A 327 -17.24 -0.23 16.62
CA LYS A 327 -18.71 -0.12 16.51
C LYS A 327 -19.14 0.78 15.35
N GLY A 328 -20.33 0.48 14.82
CA GLY A 328 -21.02 1.35 13.88
C GLY A 328 -20.27 1.58 12.58
N ILE A 329 -20.22 2.82 12.14
CA ILE A 329 -19.61 3.28 10.90
C ILE A 329 -18.07 3.04 10.86
N ASP A 330 -17.41 2.99 12.02
CA ASP A 330 -15.97 2.79 12.11
C ASP A 330 -15.54 1.40 11.61
N CYS A 331 -16.40 0.37 11.74
CA CYS A 331 -16.16 -0.93 11.11
C CYS A 331 -16.11 -0.81 9.57
N ILE A 332 -16.97 0.04 9.00
CA ILE A 332 -17.00 0.27 7.55
C ILE A 332 -15.78 1.08 7.13
N LYS A 333 -15.35 2.08 7.93
CA LYS A 333 -14.11 2.82 7.65
C LYS A 333 -12.90 1.89 7.58
N VAL A 334 -12.79 0.94 8.54
CA VAL A 334 -11.71 -0.06 8.53
C VAL A 334 -11.81 -0.93 7.27
N GLY A 335 -12.98 -1.47 6.96
CA GLY A 335 -13.16 -2.30 5.76
C GLY A 335 -12.82 -1.56 4.46
N VAL A 336 -13.31 -0.33 4.32
CA VAL A 336 -13.04 0.50 3.13
C VAL A 336 -11.58 0.93 3.08
N GLY A 337 -10.97 1.28 4.22
CA GLY A 337 -9.55 1.64 4.27
C GLY A 337 -8.60 0.51 3.86
N MET A 338 -9.01 -0.75 4.05
CA MET A 338 -8.26 -1.92 3.65
C MET A 338 -8.55 -2.39 2.21
N MET A 339 -9.46 -1.72 1.49
CA MET A 339 -9.97 -2.17 0.19
C MET A 339 -9.10 -1.75 -1.00
N THR A 340 -8.16 -0.81 -0.82
CA THR A 340 -7.32 -0.25 -1.90
C THR A 340 -6.35 -1.29 -2.46
N ARG A 341 -6.19 -1.33 -3.77
CA ARG A 341 -5.21 -2.16 -4.47
C ARG A 341 -4.22 -1.30 -5.23
N GLY A 342 -2.98 -1.81 -5.43
CA GLY A 342 -1.91 -1.07 -6.08
C GLY A 342 -0.88 -1.98 -6.74
N GLU A 343 0.37 -1.55 -6.69
CA GLU A 343 1.53 -2.19 -7.31
C GLU A 343 1.73 -3.65 -6.88
N VAL A 344 1.46 -3.98 -5.62
CA VAL A 344 1.63 -5.36 -5.10
C VAL A 344 0.78 -6.36 -5.89
N ALA A 345 -0.47 -6.01 -6.24
CA ALA A 345 -1.32 -6.86 -7.06
C ALA A 345 -0.74 -7.09 -8.46
N LEU A 346 -0.12 -6.07 -9.07
CA LEU A 346 0.59 -6.21 -10.37
C LEU A 346 1.82 -7.10 -10.24
N ILE A 347 2.63 -6.93 -9.20
CA ILE A 347 3.84 -7.75 -8.95
C ILE A 347 3.46 -9.23 -8.81
N ILE A 348 2.42 -9.52 -8.01
CA ILE A 348 1.91 -10.89 -7.86
C ILE A 348 1.47 -11.44 -9.22
N THR A 349 0.72 -10.67 -10.00
CA THR A 349 0.23 -11.05 -11.32
C THR A 349 1.38 -11.33 -12.30
N GLN A 350 2.39 -10.46 -12.36
CA GLN A 350 3.60 -10.67 -13.16
C GLN A 350 4.35 -11.93 -12.75
N LYS A 351 4.46 -12.19 -11.45
CA LYS A 351 5.11 -13.40 -10.94
C LYS A 351 4.34 -14.65 -11.34
N GLY A 352 3.00 -14.61 -11.30
CA GLY A 352 2.15 -15.71 -11.76
C GLY A 352 2.29 -15.99 -13.27
N LEU A 353 2.41 -14.94 -14.08
CA LEU A 353 2.68 -15.06 -15.51
C LEU A 353 4.06 -15.67 -15.77
N ALA A 354 5.11 -15.16 -15.10
CA ALA A 354 6.48 -15.68 -15.25
C ALA A 354 6.61 -17.16 -14.87
N LEU A 355 5.82 -17.63 -13.88
CA LEU A 355 5.75 -19.03 -13.45
C LEU A 355 4.77 -19.89 -14.30
N GLY A 356 4.11 -19.30 -15.31
CA GLY A 356 3.11 -19.98 -16.12
C GLY A 356 1.89 -20.48 -15.33
N ILE A 357 1.54 -19.79 -14.23
CA ILE A 357 0.37 -20.14 -13.41
C ILE A 357 -0.89 -19.51 -14.00
N ILE A 358 -0.80 -18.27 -14.47
CA ILE A 358 -1.91 -17.52 -15.08
C ILE A 358 -1.50 -16.97 -16.44
N ASP A 359 -2.48 -16.63 -17.26
CA ASP A 359 -2.29 -16.04 -18.58
C ASP A 359 -2.31 -14.51 -18.51
N SER A 360 -1.80 -13.86 -19.55
CA SER A 360 -1.74 -12.38 -19.64
C SER A 360 -3.12 -11.71 -19.63
N SER A 361 -4.18 -12.40 -20.04
CA SER A 361 -5.56 -11.90 -20.04
C SER A 361 -6.06 -11.46 -18.65
N TYR A 362 -5.53 -12.06 -17.57
CA TYR A 362 -5.89 -11.68 -16.20
C TYR A 362 -5.35 -10.30 -15.77
N PHE A 363 -4.35 -9.75 -16.50
CA PHE A 363 -3.91 -8.37 -16.26
C PHE A 363 -5.05 -7.37 -16.40
N THR A 364 -5.97 -7.59 -17.34
CA THR A 364 -7.17 -6.76 -17.50
C THR A 364 -7.95 -6.61 -16.21
N ALA A 365 -8.22 -7.72 -15.52
CA ALA A 365 -8.96 -7.72 -14.26
C ALA A 365 -8.20 -6.98 -13.14
N VAL A 366 -6.89 -7.19 -13.06
CA VAL A 366 -6.04 -6.56 -12.03
C VAL A 366 -5.89 -5.06 -12.27
N ILE A 367 -5.66 -4.65 -13.51
CA ILE A 367 -5.58 -3.22 -13.90
C ILE A 367 -6.90 -2.52 -13.55
N LEU A 368 -8.04 -3.11 -13.93
CA LEU A 368 -9.35 -2.54 -13.62
C LEU A 368 -9.58 -2.43 -12.10
N LEU A 369 -9.19 -3.46 -11.34
CA LEU A 369 -9.26 -3.45 -9.89
C LEU A 369 -8.45 -2.31 -9.27
N ILE A 370 -7.21 -2.13 -9.73
CA ILE A 370 -6.33 -1.05 -9.23
C ILE A 370 -6.95 0.31 -9.48
N ILE A 371 -7.40 0.59 -10.71
CA ILE A 371 -8.00 1.89 -11.07
C ILE A 371 -9.23 2.16 -10.22
N VAL A 372 -10.17 1.22 -10.23
CA VAL A 372 -11.45 1.40 -9.54
C VAL A 372 -11.22 1.59 -8.04
N SER A 373 -10.39 0.75 -7.42
CA SER A 373 -10.15 0.85 -5.97
C SER A 373 -9.37 2.14 -5.61
N SER A 374 -8.36 2.51 -6.40
CA SER A 374 -7.54 3.70 -6.14
C SER A 374 -8.33 5.01 -6.24
N ILE A 375 -9.37 5.05 -7.06
CA ILE A 375 -10.26 6.22 -7.20
C ILE A 375 -11.40 6.16 -6.19
N LEU A 376 -12.07 5.02 -6.07
CA LEU A 376 -13.30 4.90 -5.29
C LEU A 376 -13.04 4.92 -3.78
N VAL A 377 -11.97 4.29 -3.31
CA VAL A 377 -11.68 4.17 -1.87
C VAL A 377 -11.44 5.51 -1.19
N PRO A 378 -10.59 6.41 -1.71
CA PRO A 378 -10.40 7.74 -1.12
C PRO A 378 -11.72 8.54 -1.06
N ILE A 379 -12.57 8.42 -2.08
CA ILE A 379 -13.87 9.10 -2.13
C ILE A 379 -14.81 8.54 -1.04
N LEU A 380 -14.88 7.20 -0.92
CA LEU A 380 -15.70 6.54 0.10
C LEU A 380 -15.20 6.85 1.51
N LEU A 381 -13.88 6.82 1.76
CA LEU A 381 -13.30 7.19 3.04
C LEU A 381 -13.67 8.62 3.40
N LYS A 382 -13.49 9.56 2.48
CA LYS A 382 -13.87 10.97 2.71
C LYS A 382 -15.34 11.10 3.07
N TYR A 383 -16.24 10.41 2.35
CA TYR A 383 -17.67 10.40 2.66
C TYR A 383 -17.96 9.84 4.06
N LEU A 384 -17.33 8.72 4.43
CA LEU A 384 -17.54 8.07 5.73
C LEU A 384 -17.03 8.94 6.89
N TYR A 385 -15.88 9.57 6.75
CA TYR A 385 -15.32 10.46 7.76
C TYR A 385 -16.10 11.80 7.86
N THR A 386 -16.66 12.28 6.75
CA THR A 386 -17.55 13.46 6.78
C THR A 386 -18.86 13.15 7.52
N LYS A 387 -19.42 11.93 7.34
CA LYS A 387 -20.68 11.50 7.97
C LYS A 387 -20.51 11.17 9.45
N ALA A 388 -19.38 10.63 9.84
CA ALA A 388 -19.05 10.28 11.21
C ALA A 388 -17.56 10.63 11.45
N PRO A 389 -17.25 11.89 11.77
CA PRO A 389 -15.88 12.28 12.10
C PRO A 389 -15.42 11.56 13.35
N ASP A 390 -14.17 11.12 13.37
CA ASP A 390 -13.54 10.66 14.60
C ASP A 390 -13.46 11.85 15.57
N PRO A 391 -13.56 11.64 16.90
CA PRO A 391 -13.36 12.73 17.84
C PRO A 391 -12.02 13.38 17.56
N ALA A 392 -12.07 14.65 17.18
CA ALA A 392 -10.96 15.39 16.62
C ALA A 392 -9.78 15.42 17.58
N GLU A 393 -8.61 15.00 17.13
CA GLU A 393 -7.39 15.70 17.51
C GLU A 393 -7.48 17.11 16.90
N PRO A 394 -7.11 18.17 17.66
CA PRO A 394 -7.23 19.54 17.17
C PRO A 394 -6.48 19.64 15.85
N ALA A 395 -7.16 20.13 14.84
CA ALA A 395 -6.62 20.38 13.51
C ALA A 395 -5.28 21.09 13.63
N ALA A 396 -4.20 20.42 13.25
CA ALA A 396 -2.95 21.09 12.95
C ALA A 396 -3.25 22.01 11.78
N LEU A 397 -3.29 23.30 12.09
CA LEU A 397 -3.64 24.41 11.23
C LEU A 397 -3.00 24.27 9.86
N SER A 398 -3.85 24.14 8.86
CA SER A 398 -3.55 24.44 7.47
C SER A 398 -3.15 25.91 7.37
N THR A 399 -1.89 26.22 7.39
CA THR A 399 -1.29 27.43 6.86
C THR A 399 -0.22 27.09 5.86
#